data_bed58af5750744144ae3cc41c31815e7
#
_entry.id   bed58af5750744144ae3cc41c31815e7
#
_cell.length_a   1.000
_cell.length_b   1.000
_cell.length_c   1.000
_cell.angle_alpha   90.00
_cell.angle_beta   90.00
_cell.angle_gamma   90.00
#
_symmetry.space_group_name_H-M   'P 1'
#
loop_
_entity.id
_entity.type
_entity.pdbx_description
1 polymer ?
#
loop_
_entity_poly.entity_id
_entity_poly.type
_entity_poly.pdbx_seq_one_letter_code
_entity_poly.pdbx_strand_id
1 'polypeptide(L)'
;VRENGAELLPIDSEHNAIFQCMPQGARAAAPTAPAPGVRRLLLTASGGPFRRQDPADLHEVTPAQACAHPNWSMGRKISVDSATMLNKGLEVIEAHWLFAMPSERIDVLIHPQSVVHSMVEYDDGSVLAQLGQPDMRTPIAYGLGFPERLASGVGLLDLTRWGRLDFEQPDLQRFPCLALSFAALRAGQPACVALNAANEVAVAAFLEGRLRYTWIARVIEAVLEWQAKQASVTLTSLDDVLDLDARARSFAGNLGLA
;
A
#
# COMPACT_ATOMS: atom_id res chain seq x y z
N VAL A 1 -20.57 -7.17 -2.48
CA VAL A 1 -20.79 -5.88 -3.14
C VAL A 1 -21.61 -6.07 -4.41
N ARG A 2 -21.08 -6.74 -5.43
CA ARG A 2 -21.75 -6.92 -6.74
C ARG A 2 -23.10 -7.60 -6.66
N GLU A 3 -23.22 -8.69 -5.92
CA GLU A 3 -24.47 -9.48 -5.80
C GLU A 3 -25.61 -8.67 -5.18
N ASN A 4 -25.30 -7.71 -4.32
CA ASN A 4 -26.28 -6.90 -3.59
C ASN A 4 -26.37 -5.46 -4.09
N GLY A 5 -25.68 -5.10 -5.17
CA GLY A 5 -25.67 -3.74 -5.72
C GLY A 5 -25.15 -2.67 -4.73
N ALA A 6 -24.32 -3.07 -3.78
CA ALA A 6 -23.75 -2.16 -2.82
C ALA A 6 -22.61 -1.33 -3.44
N GLU A 7 -22.42 -0.11 -2.95
CA GLU A 7 -21.30 0.74 -3.33
C GLU A 7 -20.07 0.49 -2.45
N LEU A 8 -18.90 0.48 -3.07
CA LEU A 8 -17.62 0.35 -2.38
C LEU A 8 -16.83 1.64 -2.55
N LEU A 9 -16.69 2.41 -1.49
CA LEU A 9 -15.98 3.69 -1.47
C LEU A 9 -14.66 3.53 -0.71
N PRO A 10 -13.50 3.64 -1.38
CA PRO A 10 -12.21 3.57 -0.70
C PRO A 10 -11.98 4.81 0.16
N ILE A 11 -11.44 4.61 1.37
CA ILE A 11 -11.18 5.67 2.35
C ILE A 11 -9.67 5.91 2.53
N ASP A 12 -8.83 4.90 2.29
CA ASP A 12 -7.41 5.14 2.27
C ASP A 12 -7.05 6.25 1.28
N SER A 13 -6.15 7.16 1.64
CA SER A 13 -5.95 8.43 0.94
C SER A 13 -5.59 8.25 -0.53
N GLU A 14 -4.73 7.27 -0.83
CA GLU A 14 -4.28 6.97 -2.18
C GLU A 14 -5.38 6.36 -3.05
N HIS A 15 -6.11 5.39 -2.51
CA HIS A 15 -7.22 4.76 -3.22
C HIS A 15 -8.40 5.71 -3.41
N ASN A 16 -8.68 6.54 -2.40
CA ASN A 16 -9.68 7.59 -2.50
C ASN A 16 -9.29 8.62 -3.57
N ALA A 17 -8.01 8.98 -3.67
CA ALA A 17 -7.51 9.88 -4.71
C ALA A 17 -7.69 9.28 -6.11
N ILE A 18 -7.33 8.01 -6.31
CA ILE A 18 -7.56 7.29 -7.57
C ILE A 18 -9.05 7.27 -7.89
N PHE A 19 -9.89 6.90 -6.92
CA PHE A 19 -11.35 6.88 -7.10
C PHE A 19 -11.90 8.24 -7.56
N GLN A 20 -11.42 9.34 -6.98
CA GLN A 20 -11.82 10.69 -7.38
C GLN A 20 -11.37 11.03 -8.82
N CYS A 21 -10.26 10.47 -9.28
CA CYS A 21 -9.70 10.69 -10.61
C CYS A 21 -10.24 9.72 -11.67
N MET A 22 -10.98 8.65 -11.28
CA MET A 22 -11.58 7.70 -12.22
C MET A 22 -12.70 8.34 -13.07
N PRO A 23 -12.98 7.80 -14.28
CA PRO A 23 -14.14 8.21 -15.08
C PRO A 23 -15.43 8.07 -14.28
N GLN A 24 -16.39 8.99 -14.47
CA GLN A 24 -17.62 9.04 -13.67
C GLN A 24 -18.42 7.73 -13.68
N GLY A 25 -18.48 7.04 -14.82
CA GLY A 25 -19.20 5.75 -14.94
C GLY A 25 -18.47 4.53 -14.34
N ALA A 26 -17.20 4.70 -13.92
CA ALA A 26 -16.39 3.61 -13.35
C ALA A 26 -16.28 3.68 -11.82
N ARG A 27 -16.99 4.61 -11.21
CA ARG A 27 -17.00 4.77 -9.74
C ARG A 27 -18.06 3.91 -9.11
N ALA A 28 -17.83 3.56 -7.87
CA ALA A 28 -18.82 2.96 -6.96
C ALA A 28 -19.19 1.48 -7.15
N ALA A 29 -18.86 0.81 -8.24
CA ALA A 29 -19.06 -0.64 -8.38
C ALA A 29 -17.73 -1.39 -8.25
N ALA A 30 -17.74 -2.58 -7.67
CA ALA A 30 -16.57 -3.46 -7.69
C ALA A 30 -16.32 -3.93 -9.15
N PRO A 31 -15.34 -3.36 -9.87
CA PRO A 31 -15.16 -3.62 -11.29
C PRO A 31 -14.65 -5.04 -11.52
N THR A 32 -14.92 -5.59 -12.71
CA THR A 32 -14.36 -6.88 -13.17
C THR A 32 -13.27 -6.69 -14.22
N ALA A 33 -13.10 -5.46 -14.71
CA ALA A 33 -12.10 -5.07 -15.69
C ALA A 33 -11.69 -3.61 -15.44
N PRO A 34 -10.50 -3.19 -15.91
CA PRO A 34 -10.07 -1.80 -15.84
C PRO A 34 -11.07 -0.86 -16.51
N ALA A 35 -11.25 0.33 -15.97
CA ALA A 35 -12.11 1.34 -16.56
C ALA A 35 -11.61 1.75 -17.95
N PRO A 36 -12.53 1.89 -18.94
CA PRO A 36 -12.18 2.31 -20.30
C PRO A 36 -11.38 3.64 -20.31
N GLY A 37 -10.34 3.70 -21.14
CA GLY A 37 -9.48 4.88 -21.27
C GLY A 37 -8.46 5.06 -20.14
N VAL A 38 -8.55 4.29 -19.05
CA VAL A 38 -7.52 4.31 -17.99
C VAL A 38 -6.33 3.46 -18.41
N ARG A 39 -5.18 4.10 -18.58
CA ARG A 39 -3.92 3.46 -18.99
C ARG A 39 -3.24 2.79 -17.81
N ARG A 40 -3.02 3.52 -16.72
CA ARG A 40 -2.39 3.03 -15.48
C ARG A 40 -2.73 3.87 -14.27
N LEU A 41 -2.48 3.31 -13.09
CA LEU A 41 -2.57 3.97 -11.80
C LEU A 41 -1.17 4.35 -11.32
N LEU A 42 -1.04 5.52 -10.72
CA LEU A 42 0.19 6.04 -10.14
C LEU A 42 -0.05 6.28 -8.64
N LEU A 43 0.34 5.31 -7.83
CA LEU A 43 0.27 5.43 -6.37
C LEU A 43 1.45 6.26 -5.86
N THR A 44 1.18 7.33 -5.12
CA THR A 44 2.25 8.09 -4.49
C THR A 44 2.59 7.53 -3.10
N ALA A 45 3.84 7.71 -2.69
CA ALA A 45 4.35 7.34 -1.38
C ALA A 45 5.26 8.45 -0.84
N SER A 46 5.28 8.70 0.47
CA SER A 46 6.25 9.61 1.07
C SER A 46 7.69 9.13 0.94
N GLY A 47 7.88 7.81 0.79
CA GLY A 47 9.17 7.13 0.82
C GLY A 47 9.65 6.80 2.23
N GLY A 48 8.87 7.12 3.25
CA GLY A 48 9.19 6.85 4.66
C GLY A 48 10.40 7.61 5.19
N PRO A 49 10.82 7.33 6.43
CA PRO A 49 11.93 8.02 7.09
C PRO A 49 13.31 7.69 6.48
N PHE A 50 13.45 6.55 5.80
CA PHE A 50 14.75 6.05 5.32
C PHE A 50 14.97 6.25 3.82
N ARG A 51 14.18 7.09 3.17
CA ARG A 51 14.23 7.32 1.73
C ARG A 51 15.62 7.66 1.19
N ARG A 52 16.44 8.40 1.95
CA ARG A 52 17.79 8.84 1.57
C ARG A 52 18.92 8.20 2.39
N GLN A 53 18.58 7.30 3.33
CA GLN A 53 19.59 6.64 4.15
C GLN A 53 20.33 5.58 3.34
N ASP A 54 21.62 5.41 3.60
CA ASP A 54 22.40 4.34 2.97
C ASP A 54 21.81 2.98 3.39
N PRO A 55 21.55 2.05 2.45
CA PRO A 55 21.09 0.70 2.78
C PRO A 55 21.98 -0.03 3.77
N ALA A 56 23.30 0.24 3.77
CA ALA A 56 24.24 -0.35 4.70
C ALA A 56 23.97 0.04 6.17
N ASP A 57 23.37 1.21 6.41
CA ASP A 57 23.06 1.69 7.75
C ASP A 57 21.70 1.19 8.28
N LEU A 58 20.88 0.56 7.43
CA LEU A 58 19.53 0.15 7.82
C LEU A 58 19.50 -1.03 8.81
N HIS A 59 20.60 -1.76 8.99
CA HIS A 59 20.63 -2.90 9.91
C HIS A 59 20.60 -2.48 11.40
N GLU A 60 21.01 -1.25 11.73
CA GLU A 60 20.99 -0.69 13.09
C GLU A 60 19.74 0.15 13.38
N VAL A 61 18.77 0.21 12.47
CA VAL A 61 17.53 0.99 12.64
C VAL A 61 16.74 0.47 13.84
N THR A 62 16.42 1.39 14.75
CA THR A 62 15.61 1.12 15.94
C THR A 62 14.11 1.27 15.66
N PRO A 63 13.23 0.65 16.46
CA PRO A 63 11.77 0.86 16.38
C PRO A 63 11.36 2.34 16.46
N ALA A 64 12.04 3.13 17.28
CA ALA A 64 11.75 4.56 17.42
C ALA A 64 12.05 5.33 16.13
N GLN A 65 13.16 5.03 15.45
CA GLN A 65 13.52 5.64 14.17
C GLN A 65 12.54 5.21 13.05
N ALA A 66 12.17 3.93 12.99
CA ALA A 66 11.21 3.43 12.00
C ALA A 66 9.80 4.02 12.18
N CYS A 67 9.43 4.35 13.43
CA CYS A 67 8.15 5.00 13.74
C CYS A 67 8.13 6.53 13.51
N ALA A 68 9.28 7.15 13.24
CA ALA A 68 9.40 8.60 13.04
C ALA A 68 9.03 8.99 11.59
N HIS A 69 7.75 8.87 11.23
CA HIS A 69 7.29 9.23 9.88
C HIS A 69 7.34 10.76 9.67
N PRO A 70 7.85 11.24 8.48
CA PRO A 70 8.10 12.67 8.26
C PRO A 70 6.81 13.52 8.18
N ASN A 71 5.70 12.97 7.68
CA ASN A 71 4.49 13.74 7.35
C ASN A 71 3.25 13.33 8.15
N TRP A 72 3.18 12.08 8.64
CA TRP A 72 1.99 11.51 9.26
C TRP A 72 2.26 11.06 10.70
N SER A 73 1.30 11.32 11.58
CA SER A 73 1.26 10.69 12.89
C SER A 73 0.37 9.45 12.81
N MET A 74 0.95 8.28 12.89
CA MET A 74 0.27 7.01 12.65
C MET A 74 0.55 6.00 13.78
N GLY A 75 -0.20 4.90 13.80
CA GLY A 75 0.10 3.77 14.67
C GLY A 75 1.47 3.16 14.38
N ARG A 76 2.06 2.48 15.38
CA ARG A 76 3.43 1.94 15.27
C ARG A 76 3.59 0.94 14.12
N LYS A 77 2.62 0.04 13.93
CA LYS A 77 2.67 -0.99 12.86
C LYS A 77 2.74 -0.34 11.48
N ILE A 78 1.80 0.53 11.15
CA ILE A 78 1.75 1.19 9.83
C ILE A 78 2.95 2.13 9.61
N SER A 79 3.54 2.72 10.66
CA SER A 79 4.76 3.51 10.55
C SER A 79 5.96 2.67 10.12
N VAL A 80 6.11 1.45 10.64
CA VAL A 80 7.13 0.49 10.20
C VAL A 80 6.85 0.03 8.78
N ASP A 81 5.60 -0.25 8.42
CA ASP A 81 5.21 -0.61 7.05
C ASP A 81 5.51 0.52 6.05
N SER A 82 5.32 1.76 6.45
CA SER A 82 5.72 2.92 5.65
C SER A 82 7.25 2.99 5.52
N ALA A 83 8.00 2.74 6.59
CA ALA A 83 9.45 2.75 6.60
C ALA A 83 10.06 1.68 5.68
N THR A 84 9.45 0.49 5.60
CA THR A 84 9.85 -0.61 4.70
C THR A 84 9.26 -0.50 3.29
N MET A 85 8.36 0.43 3.07
CA MET A 85 7.49 0.54 1.90
C MET A 85 6.56 -0.67 1.68
N LEU A 86 6.39 -1.53 2.68
CA LEU A 86 5.38 -2.59 2.60
C LEU A 86 3.96 -2.02 2.59
N ASN A 87 3.69 -0.94 3.34
CA ASN A 87 2.39 -0.29 3.27
C ASN A 87 2.00 0.02 1.82
N LYS A 88 2.91 0.62 1.07
CA LYS A 88 2.69 0.89 -0.35
C LYS A 88 2.53 -0.39 -1.18
N GLY A 89 3.22 -1.45 -0.80
CA GLY A 89 3.03 -2.78 -1.41
C GLY A 89 1.63 -3.36 -1.18
N LEU A 90 1.09 -3.23 0.03
CA LEU A 90 -0.30 -3.62 0.34
C LEU A 90 -1.29 -2.77 -0.45
N GLU A 91 -1.07 -1.47 -0.53
CA GLU A 91 -1.91 -0.56 -1.32
C GLU A 91 -1.89 -0.90 -2.83
N VAL A 92 -0.77 -1.38 -3.39
CA VAL A 92 -0.72 -1.91 -4.77
C VAL A 92 -1.66 -3.12 -4.92
N ILE A 93 -1.64 -4.04 -3.95
CA ILE A 93 -2.54 -5.21 -3.94
C ILE A 93 -4.01 -4.75 -3.84
N GLU A 94 -4.30 -3.80 -2.96
CA GLU A 94 -5.64 -3.24 -2.80
C GLU A 94 -6.12 -2.51 -4.06
N ALA A 95 -5.28 -1.70 -4.69
CA ALA A 95 -5.60 -1.01 -5.95
C ALA A 95 -5.92 -2.00 -7.09
N HIS A 96 -5.19 -3.12 -7.15
CA HIS A 96 -5.50 -4.20 -8.09
C HIS A 96 -6.94 -4.69 -7.94
N TRP A 97 -7.38 -4.97 -6.72
CA TRP A 97 -8.72 -5.47 -6.45
C TRP A 97 -9.80 -4.39 -6.55
N LEU A 98 -9.53 -3.19 -6.04
CA LEU A 98 -10.49 -2.09 -6.04
C LEU A 98 -10.82 -1.58 -7.45
N PHE A 99 -9.81 -1.56 -8.34
CA PHE A 99 -9.95 -0.97 -9.67
C PHE A 99 -9.81 -1.99 -10.80
N ALA A 100 -9.72 -3.29 -10.49
CA ALA A 100 -9.46 -4.39 -11.42
C ALA A 100 -8.25 -4.14 -12.33
N MET A 101 -7.25 -3.40 -11.84
CA MET A 101 -6.07 -3.01 -12.60
C MET A 101 -5.00 -4.09 -12.49
N PRO A 102 -4.44 -4.61 -13.61
CA PRO A 102 -3.33 -5.57 -13.55
C PRO A 102 -2.07 -4.92 -12.96
N SER A 103 -1.26 -5.73 -12.28
CA SER A 103 -0.06 -5.26 -11.57
C SER A 103 0.92 -4.46 -12.43
N GLU A 104 0.99 -4.79 -13.72
CA GLU A 104 1.87 -4.15 -14.71
C GLU A 104 1.40 -2.73 -15.10
N ARG A 105 0.21 -2.37 -14.66
CA ARG A 105 -0.41 -1.05 -14.90
C ARG A 105 -0.62 -0.27 -13.59
N ILE A 106 0.07 -0.67 -12.53
CA ILE A 106 0.12 0.03 -11.23
C ILE A 106 1.56 0.39 -10.95
N ASP A 107 1.88 1.67 -10.99
CA ASP A 107 3.20 2.20 -10.67
C ASP A 107 3.20 2.88 -9.30
N VAL A 108 4.37 2.87 -8.65
CA VAL A 108 4.61 3.58 -7.40
C VAL A 108 5.57 4.74 -7.66
N LEU A 109 5.22 5.92 -7.19
CA LEU A 109 6.07 7.12 -7.25
C LEU A 109 6.34 7.62 -5.84
N ILE A 110 7.59 7.92 -5.53
CA ILE A 110 7.94 8.63 -4.30
C ILE A 110 7.61 10.12 -4.49
N HIS A 111 6.75 10.66 -3.62
CA HIS A 111 6.38 12.06 -3.54
C HIS A 111 6.53 12.54 -2.10
N PRO A 112 7.71 13.08 -1.73
CA PRO A 112 8.06 13.37 -0.34
C PRO A 112 7.12 14.36 0.37
N GLN A 113 6.53 15.28 -0.38
CA GLN A 113 5.63 16.29 0.16
C GLN A 113 4.26 15.73 0.55
N SER A 114 3.88 14.57 0.00
CA SER A 114 2.57 13.91 0.24
C SER A 114 1.36 14.83 -0.03
N VAL A 115 1.52 15.81 -0.92
CA VAL A 115 0.46 16.73 -1.35
C VAL A 115 -0.38 16.16 -2.47
N VAL A 116 0.27 15.44 -3.41
CA VAL A 116 -0.41 14.61 -4.41
C VAL A 116 -0.64 13.24 -3.79
N HIS A 117 -1.91 12.87 -3.61
CA HIS A 117 -2.26 11.62 -2.94
C HIS A 117 -2.24 10.41 -3.87
N SER A 118 -2.58 10.55 -5.13
CA SER A 118 -2.33 9.58 -6.24
C SER A 118 -2.84 10.16 -7.56
N MET A 119 -2.60 9.44 -8.66
CA MET A 119 -2.93 9.90 -10.00
C MET A 119 -3.45 8.75 -10.87
N VAL A 120 -4.20 9.11 -11.90
CA VAL A 120 -4.66 8.20 -12.97
C VAL A 120 -4.15 8.73 -14.31
N GLU A 121 -3.41 7.90 -15.04
CA GLU A 121 -2.97 8.21 -16.41
C GLU A 121 -3.95 7.60 -17.41
N TYR A 122 -4.27 8.36 -18.44
CA TYR A 122 -5.23 7.99 -19.49
C TYR A 122 -4.55 7.70 -20.84
N ASP A 123 -5.27 7.01 -21.72
CA ASP A 123 -4.78 6.61 -23.05
C ASP A 123 -4.51 7.81 -23.96
N ASP A 124 -5.15 8.96 -23.72
CA ASP A 124 -4.90 10.21 -24.44
C ASP A 124 -3.65 10.96 -23.97
N GLY A 125 -2.92 10.40 -22.97
CA GLY A 125 -1.72 10.98 -22.37
C GLY A 125 -1.99 11.96 -21.25
N SER A 126 -3.25 12.22 -20.88
CA SER A 126 -3.54 13.07 -19.72
C SER A 126 -3.31 12.32 -18.41
N VAL A 127 -2.96 13.08 -17.36
CA VAL A 127 -2.84 12.58 -15.98
C VAL A 127 -3.73 13.41 -15.08
N LEU A 128 -4.68 12.75 -14.41
CA LEU A 128 -5.49 13.38 -13.37
C LEU A 128 -4.93 13.05 -12.00
N ALA A 129 -4.82 14.04 -11.16
CA ALA A 129 -4.28 13.93 -9.80
C ALA A 129 -5.25 14.52 -8.78
N GLN A 130 -5.38 13.88 -7.62
CA GLN A 130 -6.05 14.48 -6.48
C GLN A 130 -4.98 15.02 -5.53
N LEU A 131 -5.12 16.29 -5.15
CA LEU A 131 -4.24 17.00 -4.26
C LEU A 131 -5.00 17.48 -3.02
N GLY A 132 -4.31 17.51 -1.88
CA GLY A 132 -4.85 18.05 -0.63
C GLY A 132 -3.78 18.12 0.46
N GLN A 133 -4.16 18.70 1.61
CA GLN A 133 -3.35 18.56 2.82
C GLN A 133 -3.33 17.08 3.23
N PRO A 134 -2.21 16.55 3.77
CA PRO A 134 -2.13 15.18 4.27
C PRO A 134 -2.94 15.03 5.56
N ASP A 135 -4.25 14.81 5.42
CA ASP A 135 -5.21 14.71 6.51
C ASP A 135 -6.35 13.75 6.14
N MET A 136 -6.53 12.68 6.93
CA MET A 136 -7.53 11.65 6.70
C MET A 136 -8.98 12.15 6.77
N ARG A 137 -9.23 13.32 7.36
CA ARG A 137 -10.58 13.91 7.35
C ARG A 137 -11.07 14.20 5.94
N THR A 138 -10.18 14.47 4.99
CA THR A 138 -10.54 14.72 3.59
C THR A 138 -11.14 13.49 2.91
N PRO A 139 -10.47 12.34 2.83
CA PRO A 139 -11.05 11.14 2.21
C PRO A 139 -12.24 10.58 2.99
N ILE A 140 -12.25 10.72 4.32
CA ILE A 140 -13.40 10.30 5.15
C ILE A 140 -14.63 11.16 4.82
N ALA A 141 -14.48 12.49 4.80
CA ALA A 141 -15.58 13.40 4.45
C ALA A 141 -16.10 13.15 3.03
N TYR A 142 -15.18 12.85 2.09
CA TYR A 142 -15.57 12.51 0.72
C TYR A 142 -16.37 11.20 0.67
N GLY A 143 -15.93 10.15 1.36
CA GLY A 143 -16.64 8.87 1.41
C GLY A 143 -18.02 8.97 2.07
N LEU A 144 -18.13 9.73 3.17
CA LEU A 144 -19.41 9.93 3.86
C LEU A 144 -20.40 10.81 3.09
N GLY A 145 -19.91 11.75 2.29
CA GLY A 145 -20.74 12.68 1.53
C GLY A 145 -21.03 12.26 0.09
N PHE A 146 -20.34 11.22 -0.41
CA PHE A 146 -20.42 10.84 -1.83
C PHE A 146 -21.88 10.71 -2.33
N PRO A 147 -22.20 11.28 -3.52
CA PRO A 147 -21.30 11.96 -4.47
C PRO A 147 -21.02 13.44 -4.16
N GLU A 148 -21.63 13.99 -3.12
CA GLU A 148 -21.45 15.37 -2.70
C GLU A 148 -20.10 15.58 -2.00
N ARG A 149 -19.64 16.87 -1.95
CA ARG A 149 -18.43 17.23 -1.20
C ARG A 149 -18.81 17.96 0.08
N LEU A 150 -18.48 17.34 1.22
CA LEU A 150 -18.70 17.92 2.54
C LEU A 150 -17.49 18.72 3.01
N ALA A 151 -17.73 19.73 3.85
CA ALA A 151 -16.67 20.44 4.54
C ALA A 151 -15.99 19.50 5.56
N SER A 152 -14.72 19.17 5.36
CA SER A 152 -13.94 18.29 6.23
C SER A 152 -13.34 18.99 7.44
N GLY A 153 -13.32 20.34 7.47
CA GLY A 153 -12.60 21.14 8.44
C GLY A 153 -11.08 21.15 8.25
N VAL A 154 -10.58 20.57 7.15
CA VAL A 154 -9.17 20.64 6.76
C VAL A 154 -8.86 21.98 6.09
N GLY A 155 -7.70 22.57 6.39
CA GLY A 155 -7.26 23.82 5.76
C GLY A 155 -7.07 23.67 4.24
N LEU A 156 -7.33 24.73 3.50
CA LEU A 156 -7.15 24.73 2.04
C LEU A 156 -5.67 24.57 1.68
N LEU A 157 -5.41 23.85 0.59
CA LEU A 157 -4.07 23.70 0.04
C LEU A 157 -3.66 24.99 -0.69
N ASP A 158 -2.53 25.55 -0.29
CA ASP A 158 -1.90 26.70 -0.96
C ASP A 158 -0.67 26.21 -1.74
N LEU A 159 -0.84 25.99 -3.03
CA LEU A 159 0.22 25.52 -3.92
C LEU A 159 1.37 26.52 -4.07
N THR A 160 1.12 27.82 -3.84
CA THR A 160 2.18 28.83 -3.94
C THR A 160 3.21 28.71 -2.84
N ARG A 161 2.83 28.18 -1.67
CA ARG A 161 3.73 27.89 -0.56
C ARG A 161 4.62 26.67 -0.81
N TRP A 162 4.11 25.70 -1.58
CA TRP A 162 4.89 24.51 -1.93
C TRP A 162 5.91 24.81 -3.04
N GLY A 163 5.57 25.66 -4.01
CA GLY A 163 6.43 26.11 -5.09
C GLY A 163 6.82 25.03 -6.09
N ARG A 164 7.09 23.82 -5.65
CA ARG A 164 7.38 22.66 -6.50
C ARG A 164 6.88 21.36 -5.86
N LEU A 165 6.66 20.33 -6.71
CA LEU A 165 6.31 18.98 -6.34
C LEU A 165 7.38 18.05 -6.90
N ASP A 166 7.98 17.22 -6.03
CA ASP A 166 9.07 16.32 -6.41
C ASP A 166 8.54 14.90 -6.56
N PHE A 167 9.04 14.19 -7.59
CA PHE A 167 8.71 12.80 -7.84
C PHE A 167 10.00 12.01 -8.13
N GLU A 168 10.12 10.82 -7.51
CA GLU A 168 11.26 9.93 -7.66
C GLU A 168 10.77 8.49 -7.89
N GLN A 169 11.58 7.67 -8.56
CA GLN A 169 11.31 6.24 -8.63
C GLN A 169 11.68 5.57 -7.30
N PRO A 170 10.92 4.58 -6.82
CA PRO A 170 11.30 3.81 -5.64
C PRO A 170 12.53 2.95 -5.92
N ASP A 171 13.46 2.94 -4.98
CA ASP A 171 14.62 2.05 -4.99
C ASP A 171 14.24 0.67 -4.43
N LEU A 172 14.01 -0.31 -5.30
CA LEU A 172 13.60 -1.65 -4.90
C LEU A 172 14.70 -2.46 -4.18
N GLN A 173 15.97 -2.07 -4.28
CA GLN A 173 17.06 -2.69 -3.50
C GLN A 173 17.03 -2.19 -2.05
N ARG A 174 16.76 -0.91 -1.86
CA ARG A 174 16.56 -0.29 -0.54
C ARG A 174 15.27 -0.73 0.11
N PHE A 175 14.22 -0.93 -0.66
CA PHE A 175 12.87 -1.29 -0.21
C PHE A 175 12.41 -2.64 -0.80
N PRO A 176 13.07 -3.75 -0.41
CA PRO A 176 12.73 -5.07 -0.97
C PRO A 176 11.30 -5.51 -0.67
N CYS A 177 10.67 -5.01 0.41
CA CYS A 177 9.28 -5.32 0.73
C CYS A 177 8.31 -4.87 -0.36
N LEU A 178 8.57 -3.75 -1.04
CA LEU A 178 7.76 -3.31 -2.18
C LEU A 178 7.88 -4.30 -3.36
N ALA A 179 9.10 -4.74 -3.67
CA ALA A 179 9.32 -5.75 -4.72
C ALA A 179 8.63 -7.09 -4.40
N LEU A 180 8.71 -7.53 -3.14
CA LEU A 180 8.05 -8.75 -2.65
C LEU A 180 6.52 -8.65 -2.77
N SER A 181 5.94 -7.48 -2.53
CA SER A 181 4.50 -7.25 -2.67
C SER A 181 4.04 -7.39 -4.13
N PHE A 182 4.77 -6.82 -5.08
CA PHE A 182 4.50 -7.02 -6.51
C PHE A 182 4.67 -8.49 -6.91
N ALA A 183 5.67 -9.19 -6.38
CA ALA A 183 5.88 -10.61 -6.63
C ALA A 183 4.71 -11.45 -6.07
N ALA A 184 4.26 -11.16 -4.85
CA ALA A 184 3.13 -11.82 -4.23
C ALA A 184 1.82 -11.60 -5.02
N LEU A 185 1.58 -10.36 -5.48
CA LEU A 185 0.40 -10.05 -6.29
C LEU A 185 0.39 -10.87 -7.59
N ARG A 186 1.53 -10.96 -8.29
CA ARG A 186 1.65 -11.78 -9.51
C ARG A 186 1.51 -13.28 -9.25
N ALA A 187 1.94 -13.75 -8.08
CA ALA A 187 1.80 -15.15 -7.68
C ALA A 187 0.35 -15.52 -7.28
N GLY A 188 -0.48 -14.53 -6.96
CA GLY A 188 -1.90 -14.68 -6.67
C GLY A 188 -2.30 -14.57 -5.20
N GLN A 189 -3.59 -14.75 -4.93
CA GLN A 189 -4.18 -14.55 -3.60
C GLN A 189 -3.45 -15.27 -2.46
N PRO A 190 -3.08 -16.56 -2.56
CA PRO A 190 -2.39 -17.25 -1.46
C PRO A 190 -1.08 -16.57 -1.06
N ALA A 191 -0.32 -16.05 -2.03
CA ALA A 191 0.91 -15.33 -1.76
C ALA A 191 0.64 -13.97 -1.08
N CYS A 192 -0.44 -13.27 -1.45
CA CYS A 192 -0.83 -12.03 -0.77
C CYS A 192 -1.21 -12.26 0.70
N VAL A 193 -1.94 -13.33 1.00
CA VAL A 193 -2.27 -13.73 2.38
C VAL A 193 -0.99 -14.03 3.17
N ALA A 194 -0.09 -14.82 2.59
CA ALA A 194 1.18 -15.20 3.23
C ALA A 194 2.09 -13.98 3.47
N LEU A 195 2.16 -13.05 2.52
CA LEU A 195 2.91 -11.79 2.65
C LEU A 195 2.42 -10.96 3.84
N ASN A 196 1.11 -10.75 3.95
CA ASN A 196 0.55 -9.97 5.04
C ASN A 196 0.77 -10.62 6.40
N ALA A 197 0.52 -11.94 6.51
CA ALA A 197 0.74 -12.71 7.73
C ALA A 197 2.20 -12.64 8.19
N ALA A 198 3.15 -12.82 7.26
CA ALA A 198 4.58 -12.73 7.52
C ALA A 198 5.00 -11.33 8.00
N ASN A 199 4.48 -10.29 7.35
CA ASN A 199 4.76 -8.92 7.72
C ASN A 199 4.30 -8.59 9.14
N GLU A 200 3.08 -8.95 9.50
CA GLU A 200 2.56 -8.67 10.84
C GLU A 200 3.40 -9.34 11.94
N VAL A 201 3.82 -10.59 11.73
CA VAL A 201 4.71 -11.31 12.66
C VAL A 201 6.08 -10.62 12.73
N ALA A 202 6.68 -10.29 11.59
CA ALA A 202 8.00 -9.67 11.52
C ALA A 202 8.00 -8.25 12.14
N VAL A 203 6.99 -7.44 11.84
CA VAL A 203 6.86 -6.09 12.40
C VAL A 203 6.63 -6.13 13.89
N ALA A 204 5.80 -7.05 14.41
CA ALA A 204 5.62 -7.23 15.84
C ALA A 204 6.94 -7.60 16.53
N ALA A 205 7.69 -8.55 16.00
CA ALA A 205 8.99 -8.96 16.52
C ALA A 205 10.02 -7.81 16.48
N PHE A 206 10.03 -7.01 15.42
CA PHE A 206 10.87 -5.81 15.32
C PHE A 206 10.51 -4.77 16.38
N LEU A 207 9.23 -4.47 16.55
CA LEU A 207 8.76 -3.49 17.53
C LEU A 207 9.03 -3.88 18.98
N GLU A 208 9.16 -5.19 19.24
CA GLU A 208 9.56 -5.78 20.53
C GLU A 208 11.08 -5.91 20.69
N GLY A 209 11.88 -5.51 19.69
CA GLY A 209 13.33 -5.60 19.72
C GLY A 209 13.90 -7.02 19.55
N ARG A 210 13.08 -7.97 19.11
CA ARG A 210 13.46 -9.38 18.86
C ARG A 210 13.94 -9.65 17.43
N LEU A 211 13.71 -8.68 16.51
CA LEU A 211 14.09 -8.77 15.10
C LEU A 211 14.75 -7.46 14.66
N ARG A 212 15.75 -7.54 13.79
CA ARG A 212 16.34 -6.35 13.17
C ARG A 212 15.47 -5.83 12.02
N TYR A 213 15.51 -4.53 11.74
CA TYR A 213 14.73 -3.90 10.67
C TYR A 213 14.90 -4.58 9.30
N THR A 214 16.14 -4.84 8.90
CA THR A 214 16.45 -5.48 7.60
C THR A 214 15.97 -6.92 7.48
N TRP A 215 15.66 -7.56 8.60
CA TRP A 215 15.17 -8.94 8.62
C TRP A 215 13.67 -9.05 8.36
N ILE A 216 12.93 -7.93 8.44
CA ILE A 216 11.49 -7.91 8.07
C ILE A 216 11.32 -8.43 6.64
N ALA A 217 12.07 -7.92 5.68
CA ALA A 217 12.02 -8.38 4.30
C ALA A 217 12.41 -9.86 4.14
N ARG A 218 13.41 -10.33 4.90
CA ARG A 218 13.85 -11.74 4.87
C ARG A 218 12.80 -12.71 5.40
N VAL A 219 12.08 -12.33 6.46
CA VAL A 219 10.95 -13.13 6.97
C VAL A 219 9.86 -13.24 5.90
N ILE A 220 9.50 -12.14 5.28
CA ILE A 220 8.49 -12.12 4.22
C ILE A 220 8.93 -13.01 3.05
N GLU A 221 10.17 -12.86 2.59
CA GLU A 221 10.73 -13.67 1.50
C GLU A 221 10.68 -15.17 1.82
N ALA A 222 11.15 -15.57 3.01
CA ALA A 222 11.15 -16.96 3.44
C ALA A 222 9.73 -17.57 3.52
N VAL A 223 8.75 -16.77 3.97
CA VAL A 223 7.34 -17.21 4.01
C VAL A 223 6.75 -17.34 2.61
N LEU A 224 7.06 -16.42 1.69
CA LEU A 224 6.64 -16.52 0.30
C LEU A 224 7.25 -17.74 -0.40
N GLU A 225 8.53 -18.03 -0.15
CA GLU A 225 9.17 -19.25 -0.65
C GLU A 225 8.54 -20.52 -0.07
N TRP A 226 8.22 -20.52 1.22
CA TRP A 226 7.49 -21.62 1.85
C TRP A 226 6.12 -21.80 1.22
N GLN A 227 5.36 -20.73 1.02
CA GLN A 227 4.04 -20.77 0.40
C GLN A 227 4.10 -21.32 -1.04
N ALA A 228 5.08 -20.87 -1.84
CA ALA A 228 5.26 -21.33 -3.21
C ALA A 228 5.56 -22.83 -3.33
N LYS A 229 6.09 -23.46 -2.29
CA LYS A 229 6.36 -24.92 -2.21
C LYS A 229 5.15 -25.72 -1.74
N GLN A 230 4.08 -25.08 -1.26
CA GLN A 230 2.87 -25.78 -0.88
C GLN A 230 2.16 -26.32 -2.15
N ALA A 231 1.42 -27.43 -1.99
CA ALA A 231 0.51 -27.88 -3.04
C ALA A 231 -0.42 -26.71 -3.43
N SER A 232 -0.83 -26.65 -4.69
CA SER A 232 -1.67 -25.58 -5.22
C SER A 232 -2.85 -25.30 -4.27
N VAL A 233 -2.77 -24.19 -3.52
CA VAL A 233 -3.80 -23.76 -2.57
C VAL A 233 -4.79 -22.91 -3.35
N THR A 234 -6.01 -23.38 -3.46
CA THR A 234 -7.11 -22.58 -3.98
C THR A 234 -7.92 -22.05 -2.81
N LEU A 235 -8.03 -20.73 -2.70
CA LEU A 235 -8.84 -20.09 -1.66
C LEU A 235 -10.27 -19.94 -2.18
N THR A 236 -11.20 -20.75 -1.65
CA THR A 236 -12.61 -20.76 -2.07
C THR A 236 -13.54 -20.22 -1.00
N SER A 237 -13.06 -20.13 0.24
CA SER A 237 -13.82 -19.68 1.39
C SER A 237 -12.98 -18.77 2.29
N LEU A 238 -13.64 -18.09 3.22
CA LEU A 238 -12.97 -17.33 4.27
C LEU A 238 -12.13 -18.25 5.17
N ASP A 239 -12.63 -19.47 5.44
CA ASP A 239 -11.92 -20.43 6.28
C ASP A 239 -10.58 -20.86 5.64
N ASP A 240 -10.52 -21.02 4.31
CA ASP A 240 -9.27 -21.29 3.59
C ASP A 240 -8.25 -20.15 3.76
N VAL A 241 -8.73 -18.89 3.74
CA VAL A 241 -7.88 -17.71 3.95
C VAL A 241 -7.34 -17.68 5.37
N LEU A 242 -8.20 -17.92 6.36
CA LEU A 242 -7.82 -17.93 7.78
C LEU A 242 -6.86 -19.08 8.12
N ASP A 243 -7.06 -20.29 7.54
CA ASP A 243 -6.13 -21.40 7.71
C ASP A 243 -4.75 -21.07 7.14
N LEU A 244 -4.70 -20.54 5.92
CA LEU A 244 -3.43 -20.15 5.30
C LEU A 244 -2.72 -19.05 6.08
N ASP A 245 -3.44 -18.03 6.53
CA ASP A 245 -2.91 -16.96 7.38
C ASP A 245 -2.29 -17.54 8.66
N ALA A 246 -3.02 -18.41 9.37
CA ALA A 246 -2.54 -19.03 10.61
C ALA A 246 -1.27 -19.88 10.38
N ARG A 247 -1.23 -20.65 9.30
CA ARG A 247 -0.05 -21.48 8.93
C ARG A 247 1.14 -20.59 8.55
N ALA A 248 0.94 -19.52 7.80
CA ALA A 248 1.99 -18.56 7.42
C ALA A 248 2.55 -17.86 8.67
N ARG A 249 1.70 -17.43 9.61
CA ARG A 249 2.12 -16.86 10.90
C ARG A 249 2.93 -17.85 11.72
N SER A 250 2.47 -19.09 11.82
CA SER A 250 3.20 -20.14 12.54
C SER A 250 4.58 -20.37 11.93
N PHE A 251 4.67 -20.46 10.59
CA PHE A 251 5.95 -20.62 9.91
C PHE A 251 6.87 -19.42 10.15
N ALA A 252 6.37 -18.19 10.00
CA ALA A 252 7.12 -16.96 10.27
C ALA A 252 7.68 -16.91 11.70
N GLY A 253 6.84 -17.27 12.70
CA GLY A 253 7.22 -17.27 14.11
C GLY A 253 8.29 -18.30 14.47
N ASN A 254 8.41 -19.38 13.67
CA ASN A 254 9.37 -20.46 13.89
C ASN A 254 10.70 -20.28 13.09
N LEU A 255 10.87 -19.19 12.36
CA LEU A 255 12.06 -18.93 11.53
C LEU A 255 13.33 -18.64 12.35
N GLY A 256 13.38 -18.84 13.65
CA GLY A 256 14.61 -18.78 14.46
C GLY A 256 15.48 -17.53 14.20
N LEU A 257 14.85 -16.40 13.94
CA LEU A 257 15.50 -15.16 13.53
C LEU A 257 15.92 -14.37 14.78
N ALA A 258 17.02 -14.76 15.40
CA ALA A 258 17.67 -14.03 16.48
C ALA A 258 18.87 -13.24 15.94
#